data_3bd64b73684927cbe5bfa6b9866d0e0b
#
_entry.id   3bd64b73684927cbe5bfa6b9866d0e0b
#
_cell.length_a   1.000
_cell.length_b   1.000
_cell.length_c   1.000
_cell.angle_alpha   90.00
_cell.angle_beta   90.00
_cell.angle_gamma   90.00
#
_symmetry.space_group_name_H-M   'P 1'
#
loop_
_entity.id
_entity.type
_entity.pdbx_description
1 polymer ?
#
loop_
_entity_poly.entity_id
_entity_poly.type
_entity_poly.pdbx_seq_one_letter_code
_entity_poly.pdbx_strand_id
1 'polypeptide(L)'
;VTDFGGVRADDPPARPGQPAMTFIFDEIDAGVGGKSAVELGRRLARLARVAQVIVVTHLAQVASWADAQFVVSKGGDPSADGVSTTVHEVREEERVAEIARMLSGSESETSLDHARELLSESHLD
;
A
#
# COMPACT_ATOMS: atom_id res chain seq x y z
N VAL A 1 2.48 5.07 1.46
CA VAL A 1 3.25 3.95 2.02
C VAL A 1 2.32 2.77 2.22
N THR A 2 2.73 1.63 1.75
CA THR A 2 1.98 0.41 1.91
C THR A 2 2.85 -0.67 2.52
N ASP A 3 2.27 -1.47 3.41
CA ASP A 3 2.92 -2.62 4.02
C ASP A 3 2.27 -3.88 3.45
N PHE A 4 3.02 -4.63 2.68
CA PHE A 4 2.57 -5.91 2.16
C PHE A 4 2.67 -7.02 3.20
N GLY A 5 3.08 -6.70 4.36
CA GLY A 5 2.98 -7.34 5.67
C GLY A 5 2.75 -8.83 5.80
N GLY A 6 3.18 -9.62 4.85
CA GLY A 6 3.03 -11.07 4.97
C GLY A 6 3.70 -11.63 6.21
N VAL A 7 4.80 -11.00 6.64
CA VAL A 7 5.47 -11.33 7.89
C VAL A 7 5.59 -10.04 8.71
N ARG A 8 5.00 -10.02 9.88
CA ARG A 8 5.07 -8.90 10.81
C ARG A 8 6.19 -9.13 11.82
N ALA A 9 6.68 -8.05 12.41
CA ALA A 9 7.76 -8.13 13.39
C ALA A 9 7.41 -8.97 14.61
N ASP A 10 6.13 -9.04 14.95
CA ASP A 10 5.61 -9.82 16.07
C ASP A 10 5.18 -11.24 15.68
N ASP A 11 5.21 -11.57 14.40
CA ASP A 11 4.89 -12.91 13.95
C ASP A 11 6.07 -13.86 14.23
N PRO A 12 5.81 -15.11 14.58
CA PRO A 12 6.88 -16.10 14.71
C PRO A 12 7.51 -16.33 13.33
N PRO A 13 8.83 -16.57 13.26
CA PRO A 13 9.46 -16.87 12.01
C PRO A 13 8.87 -18.14 11.38
N ALA A 14 8.66 -18.11 10.07
CA ALA A 14 8.04 -19.21 9.33
C ALA A 14 8.88 -20.51 9.43
N ARG A 15 10.18 -20.36 9.62
CA ARG A 15 11.11 -21.48 9.85
C ARG A 15 12.07 -21.12 10.97
N PRO A 16 12.28 -22.03 11.93
CA PRO A 16 13.27 -21.80 12.97
C PRO A 16 14.65 -21.54 12.37
N GLY A 17 15.31 -20.50 12.84
CA GLY A 17 16.67 -20.17 12.41
C GLY A 17 16.79 -19.31 11.16
N GLN A 18 15.68 -18.99 10.48
CA GLN A 18 15.73 -18.05 9.36
C GLN A 18 15.59 -16.63 9.86
N PRO A 19 16.49 -15.71 9.43
CA PRO A 19 16.31 -14.31 9.76
C PRO A 19 15.07 -13.76 9.02
N ALA A 20 14.28 -12.96 9.71
CA ALA A 20 13.19 -12.23 9.09
C ALA A 20 13.82 -11.16 8.18
N MET A 21 13.44 -11.16 6.89
CA MET A 21 13.93 -10.18 5.94
C MET A 21 12.85 -9.13 5.70
N THR A 22 13.27 -7.88 5.63
CA THR A 22 12.40 -6.76 5.28
C THR A 22 12.96 -6.09 4.03
N PHE A 23 12.12 -5.97 3.02
CA PHE A 23 12.45 -5.28 1.79
C PHE A 23 11.71 -3.94 1.76
N ILE A 24 12.43 -2.89 1.42
CA ILE A 24 11.86 -1.55 1.29
C ILE A 24 12.06 -1.11 -0.16
N PHE A 25 10.97 -0.80 -0.83
CA PHE A 25 10.98 -0.33 -2.21
C PHE A 25 10.41 1.08 -2.27
N ASP A 26 11.17 1.99 -2.86
CA ASP A 26 10.75 3.37 -3.03
C ASP A 26 10.78 3.72 -4.52
N GLU A 27 9.66 4.24 -5.01
CA GLU A 27 9.51 4.69 -6.40
C GLU A 27 9.78 3.61 -7.46
N ILE A 28 9.57 2.34 -7.13
CA ILE A 28 9.77 1.23 -8.08
C ILE A 28 8.72 1.22 -9.19
N ASP A 29 7.66 1.96 -9.02
CA ASP A 29 6.55 2.07 -9.96
C ASP A 29 6.72 3.24 -10.94
N ALA A 30 7.85 3.93 -10.91
CA ALA A 30 8.11 5.03 -11.84
C ALA A 30 8.13 4.51 -13.28
N GLY A 31 7.29 5.10 -14.13
CA GLY A 31 7.17 4.69 -15.52
C GLY A 31 6.33 3.43 -15.76
N VAL A 32 5.78 2.84 -14.70
CA VAL A 32 4.92 1.66 -14.79
C VAL A 32 3.46 2.11 -14.75
N GLY A 33 2.62 1.50 -15.54
CA GLY A 33 1.20 1.80 -15.55
C GLY A 33 0.35 0.63 -16.04
N GLY A 34 -0.95 0.72 -15.87
CA GLY A 34 -1.90 -0.27 -16.37
C GLY A 34 -1.64 -1.69 -15.86
N LYS A 35 -1.59 -2.62 -16.79
CA LYS A 35 -1.38 -4.04 -16.46
C LYS A 35 -0.05 -4.32 -15.81
N SER A 36 0.98 -3.55 -16.15
CA SER A 36 2.30 -3.71 -15.55
C SER A 36 2.28 -3.36 -14.06
N ALA A 37 1.52 -2.36 -13.68
CA ALA A 37 1.37 -1.99 -12.26
C ALA A 37 0.64 -3.09 -11.47
N VAL A 38 -0.39 -3.69 -12.05
CA VAL A 38 -1.10 -4.81 -11.44
C VAL A 38 -0.16 -6.00 -11.23
N GLU A 39 0.63 -6.34 -12.25
CA GLU A 39 1.58 -7.45 -12.16
C GLU A 39 2.67 -7.18 -11.13
N LEU A 40 3.14 -5.93 -11.04
CA LEU A 40 4.10 -5.53 -10.02
C LEU A 40 3.53 -5.75 -8.61
N GLY A 41 2.31 -5.30 -8.37
CA GLY A 41 1.63 -5.49 -7.10
C GLY A 41 1.49 -6.97 -6.74
N ARG A 42 1.14 -7.77 -7.72
CA ARG A 42 1.01 -9.22 -7.55
C ARG A 42 2.33 -9.87 -7.13
N ARG A 43 3.43 -9.49 -7.79
CA ARG A 43 4.76 -10.01 -7.45
C ARG A 43 5.20 -9.60 -6.05
N LEU A 44 4.90 -8.37 -5.67
CA LEU A 44 5.20 -7.89 -4.32
C LEU A 44 4.38 -8.65 -3.27
N ALA A 45 3.12 -8.92 -3.56
CA ALA A 45 2.28 -9.72 -2.67
C ALA A 45 2.81 -11.14 -2.50
N ARG A 46 3.37 -11.73 -3.55
CA ARG A 46 4.01 -13.06 -3.46
C ARG A 46 5.26 -13.01 -2.60
N LEU A 47 6.08 -11.99 -2.78
CA LEU A 47 7.28 -11.81 -1.96
C LEU A 47 6.90 -11.63 -0.49
N ALA A 48 5.79 -10.98 -0.22
CA ALA A 48 5.30 -10.74 1.13
C ALA A 48 4.89 -12.02 1.88
N ARG A 49 4.77 -13.14 1.19
CA ARG A 49 4.51 -14.43 1.83
C ARG A 49 5.71 -14.97 2.60
N VAL A 50 6.91 -14.54 2.23
CA VAL A 50 8.16 -15.04 2.82
C VAL A 50 8.99 -13.94 3.48
N ALA A 51 8.57 -12.68 3.36
CA ALA A 51 9.30 -11.54 3.90
C ALA A 51 8.34 -10.41 4.20
N GLN A 52 8.80 -9.42 4.95
CA GLN A 52 8.06 -8.18 5.10
C GLN A 52 8.43 -7.28 3.91
N VAL A 53 7.42 -6.74 3.24
CA VAL A 53 7.63 -5.86 2.09
C VAL A 53 6.94 -4.53 2.36
N ILE A 54 7.72 -3.47 2.34
CA ILE A 54 7.23 -2.10 2.52
C ILE A 54 7.44 -1.36 1.19
N VAL A 55 6.39 -0.77 0.67
CA VAL A 55 6.43 -0.11 -0.64
C VAL A 55 5.90 1.31 -0.51
N VAL A 56 6.64 2.25 -1.06
CA VAL A 56 6.19 3.62 -1.23
C VAL A 56 5.74 3.77 -2.68
N THR A 57 4.45 3.96 -2.89
CA THR A 57 3.86 4.03 -4.22
C THR A 57 2.74 5.04 -4.27
N HIS A 58 2.52 5.62 -5.44
CA HIS A 58 1.37 6.46 -5.72
C HIS A 58 0.34 5.76 -6.61
N LEU A 59 0.59 4.50 -6.96
CA LEU A 59 -0.29 3.73 -7.84
C LEU A 59 -1.25 2.86 -7.05
N ALA A 60 -2.54 3.08 -7.26
CA ALA A 60 -3.58 2.28 -6.64
C ALA A 60 -3.48 0.81 -7.00
N GLN A 61 -3.07 0.51 -8.23
CA GLN A 61 -2.91 -0.84 -8.74
C GLN A 61 -1.84 -1.63 -7.98
N VAL A 62 -0.88 -0.96 -7.36
CA VAL A 62 0.11 -1.59 -6.50
C VAL A 62 -0.37 -1.63 -5.06
N ALA A 63 -0.87 -0.50 -4.55
CA ALA A 63 -1.31 -0.38 -3.16
C ALA A 63 -2.45 -1.35 -2.80
N SER A 64 -3.32 -1.66 -3.75
CA SER A 64 -4.46 -2.53 -3.52
C SER A 64 -4.08 -3.97 -3.14
N TRP A 65 -2.88 -4.40 -3.49
CA TRP A 65 -2.37 -5.74 -3.14
C TRP A 65 -1.81 -5.83 -1.72
N ALA A 66 -1.67 -4.70 -1.03
CA ALA A 66 -1.07 -4.68 0.30
C ALA A 66 -2.03 -5.23 1.36
N ASP A 67 -1.46 -5.85 2.39
CA ASP A 67 -2.23 -6.28 3.56
C ASP A 67 -2.59 -5.10 4.46
N ALA A 68 -1.74 -4.07 4.47
CA ALA A 68 -1.98 -2.86 5.24
C ALA A 68 -1.56 -1.65 4.43
N GLN A 69 -2.33 -0.60 4.52
CA GLN A 69 -2.06 0.64 3.79
C GLN A 69 -1.98 1.80 4.76
N PHE A 70 -0.95 2.64 4.57
CA PHE A 70 -0.71 3.81 5.39
C PHE A 70 -0.72 5.06 4.52
N VAL A 71 -1.35 6.10 5.00
CA VAL A 71 -1.35 7.40 4.33
C VAL A 71 -0.38 8.32 5.02
N VAL A 72 0.52 8.89 4.24
CA VAL A 72 1.46 9.89 4.72
C VAL A 72 0.94 11.26 4.29
N SER A 73 0.64 12.10 5.26
CA SER A 73 0.14 13.43 5.00
C SER A 73 1.14 14.46 5.51
N LYS A 74 1.47 15.40 4.63
CA LYS A 74 2.24 16.57 5.01
C LYS A 74 1.25 17.71 5.21
N GLY A 75 1.21 18.22 6.40
CA GLY A 75 0.35 19.32 6.72
C GLY A 75 0.84 19.97 8.00
N GLY A 76 0.37 21.13 8.25
CA GLY A 76 0.70 21.82 9.46
C GLY A 76 -0.04 23.13 9.48
N ASP A 77 -0.18 23.68 10.69
CA ASP A 77 -0.68 25.01 10.85
C ASP A 77 0.34 25.97 10.23
N PRO A 78 -0.05 26.83 9.26
CA PRO A 78 0.86 27.80 8.68
C PRO A 78 1.47 28.74 9.70
N SER A 79 0.87 28.85 10.88
CA SER A 79 1.38 29.66 11.98
C SER A 79 2.39 28.93 12.87
N ALA A 80 2.57 27.61 12.67
CA ALA A 80 3.53 26.84 13.43
C ALA A 80 4.87 26.76 12.68
N ASP A 81 5.97 26.75 13.44
CA ASP A 81 7.30 26.58 12.88
C ASP A 81 7.47 25.11 12.47
N GLY A 82 7.46 24.83 11.15
CA GLY A 82 7.74 23.53 10.59
C GLY A 82 6.52 22.82 10.00
N VAL A 83 6.81 21.84 9.18
CA VAL A 83 5.81 20.99 8.52
C VAL A 83 5.66 19.71 9.32
N SER A 84 4.42 19.43 9.76
CA SER A 84 4.12 18.16 10.42
C SER A 84 3.87 17.10 9.37
N THR A 85 4.50 15.94 9.54
CA THR A 85 4.20 14.77 8.74
C THR A 85 3.48 13.78 9.64
N THR A 86 2.30 13.34 9.19
CA THR A 86 1.53 12.34 9.91
C THR A 86 1.41 11.08 9.07
N VAL A 87 1.43 9.93 9.75
CA VAL A 87 1.24 8.62 9.11
C VAL A 87 0.12 7.93 9.87
N HIS A 88 -0.88 7.46 9.15
CA HIS A 88 -1.95 6.68 9.76
C HIS A 88 -2.38 5.54 8.86
N GLU A 89 -2.79 4.44 9.47
CA GLU A 89 -3.29 3.29 8.75
C GLU A 89 -4.74 3.52 8.32
N VAL A 90 -5.04 3.19 7.06
CA VAL A 90 -6.40 3.26 6.53
C VAL A 90 -6.93 1.85 6.37
N ARG A 91 -8.16 1.63 6.81
CA ARG A 91 -8.83 0.32 6.77
C ARG A 91 -10.25 0.46 6.28
N GLU A 92 -10.76 -0.62 5.69
CA GLU A 92 -12.16 -0.72 5.26
C GLU A 92 -12.57 0.47 4.39
N GLU A 93 -13.57 1.21 4.77
CA GLU A 93 -14.07 2.32 3.96
C GLU A 93 -13.07 3.46 3.81
N GLU A 94 -12.23 3.72 4.79
CA GLU A 94 -11.14 4.68 4.65
C GLU A 94 -10.15 4.25 3.58
N ARG A 95 -9.87 2.95 3.51
CA ARG A 95 -8.97 2.41 2.48
C ARG A 95 -9.60 2.52 1.11
N VAL A 96 -10.89 2.22 1.00
CA VAL A 96 -11.63 2.39 -0.27
C VAL A 96 -11.54 3.84 -0.73
N ALA A 97 -11.77 4.79 0.17
CA ALA A 97 -11.70 6.22 -0.16
C ALA A 97 -10.30 6.61 -0.62
N GLU A 98 -9.25 6.12 0.04
CA GLU A 98 -7.87 6.42 -0.33
C GLU A 98 -7.51 5.82 -1.70
N ILE A 99 -7.90 4.59 -1.97
CA ILE A 99 -7.67 3.96 -3.28
C ILE A 99 -8.42 4.74 -4.37
N ALA A 100 -9.64 5.17 -4.09
CA ALA A 100 -10.41 6.00 -5.03
C ALA A 100 -9.69 7.31 -5.34
N ARG A 101 -9.16 7.97 -4.32
CA ARG A 101 -8.40 9.19 -4.46
C ARG A 101 -7.13 8.97 -5.30
N MET A 102 -6.45 7.85 -5.09
CA MET A 102 -5.26 7.49 -5.87
C MET A 102 -5.59 7.22 -7.34
N LEU A 103 -6.76 6.65 -7.61
CA LEU A 103 -7.18 6.35 -8.98
C LEU A 103 -7.56 7.60 -9.78
N SER A 104 -8.26 8.53 -9.17
CA SER A 104 -8.85 9.65 -9.89
C SER A 104 -8.63 11.01 -9.25
N GLY A 105 -8.00 11.05 -8.09
CA GLY A 105 -7.83 12.29 -7.34
C GLY A 105 -9.09 12.75 -6.60
N SER A 106 -10.17 11.97 -6.64
CA SER A 106 -11.42 12.32 -5.99
C SER A 106 -12.12 11.10 -5.39
N GLU A 107 -13.06 11.37 -4.51
CA GLU A 107 -13.87 10.34 -3.86
C GLU A 107 -15.29 10.29 -4.44
N SER A 108 -15.41 10.39 -5.78
CA SER A 108 -16.71 10.26 -6.45
C SER A 108 -17.24 8.82 -6.30
N GLU A 109 -18.57 8.65 -6.44
CA GLU A 109 -19.18 7.32 -6.34
C GLU A 109 -18.58 6.34 -7.35
N THR A 110 -18.36 6.78 -8.57
CA THR A 110 -17.74 5.94 -9.60
C THR A 110 -16.33 5.51 -9.20
N SER A 111 -15.56 6.42 -8.63
CA SER A 111 -14.21 6.11 -8.14
C SER A 111 -14.23 5.16 -6.96
N LEU A 112 -15.20 5.31 -6.06
CA LEU A 112 -15.37 4.40 -4.92
C LEU A 112 -15.72 2.99 -5.37
N ASP A 113 -16.61 2.86 -6.34
CA ASP A 113 -16.98 1.56 -6.90
C ASP A 113 -15.79 0.89 -7.58
N HIS A 114 -15.01 1.65 -8.34
CA HIS A 114 -13.80 1.15 -8.98
C HIS A 114 -12.76 0.73 -7.94
N ALA A 115 -12.63 1.48 -6.87
CA ALA A 115 -11.71 1.14 -5.77
C ALA A 115 -12.11 -0.16 -5.09
N ARG A 116 -13.39 -0.36 -4.83
CA ARG A 116 -13.89 -1.61 -4.24
C ARG A 116 -13.63 -2.81 -5.14
N GLU A 117 -13.86 -2.65 -6.43
CA GLU A 117 -13.59 -3.69 -7.43
C GLU A 117 -12.10 -4.04 -7.46
N LEU A 118 -11.25 -3.02 -7.52
CA LEU A 118 -9.79 -3.22 -7.54
C LEU A 118 -9.32 -3.95 -6.28
N LEU A 119 -9.80 -3.56 -5.11
CA LEU A 119 -9.44 -4.21 -3.85
C LEU A 119 -9.91 -5.67 -3.81
N SER A 120 -11.10 -5.95 -4.35
CA SER A 120 -11.63 -7.30 -4.37
C SER A 120 -10.86 -8.23 -5.30
N GLU A 121 -10.25 -7.70 -6.34
CA GLU A 121 -9.48 -8.47 -7.31
C GLU A 121 -8.00 -8.63 -6.92
N SER A 122 -7.51 -7.78 -6.03
CA SER A 122 -6.09 -7.72 -5.68
C SER A 122 -5.75 -8.63 -4.50
N HIS A 123 -5.83 -9.92 -4.75
CA HIS A 123 -5.47 -10.92 -3.75
C HIS A 123 -4.88 -12.16 -4.43
N LEU A 124 -4.02 -12.84 -3.72
CA LEU A 124 -3.46 -14.11 -4.18
C LEU A 124 -4.39 -15.26 -3.78
N ASP A 125 -4.48 -16.24 -4.67
CA ASP A 125 -5.25 -17.45 -4.41
C ASP A 125 -4.52 -18.41 -3.48
#